data_c8d9be039447faa0e2c427db5be2edd1
#
_entry.id   c8d9be039447faa0e2c427db5be2edd1
#
_cell.length_a   1.000
_cell.length_b   1.000
_cell.length_c   1.000
_cell.angle_alpha   90.00
_cell.angle_beta   90.00
_cell.angle_gamma   90.00
#
_symmetry.space_group_name_H-M   'P 1'
#
loop_
_entity.id
_entity.type
_entity.pdbx_description
1 polymer ?
#
loop_
_entity_poly.entity_id
_entity_poly.type
_entity_poly.pdbx_seq_one_letter_code
_entity_poly.pdbx_strand_id
1 'polypeptide(L)'
;LVRWMHVTQSKQQVESADRLGLITNMPAGDSEGDPKDRRFEQRLELMRDSMIYNRNNPSILFYESGNKGISEDHMKRMKTIYDQYDPHGGRVIGSREMLDPGSVAQYGGEMLYVNKSAGKPLWAHEYSRDEAARAYQDNFTPPFHIDAPDYNRNVESMAVEDVRRWWDYYQQRPGSGDRISAGGVKIGFTDSNSHFRGDNNYRRSGVIDAVRLEKDPWYVHQVMWDGWVNSDVPHTYIIGHWTYAAGVVKPIYVVSNGESVELFLNGKSLGKGERSSGFLYTFKDIAWQPGELKAVSTYADGRTSEYVLKTAGAPAAIRLTPHTGPRGLVADGADLMLVDVEVVDKAGQRVPTAFNAIHFKLDGAAIWKGGIAQMEGPADPAKKTSANGILATTLPVELGVNRVLIRSTTKAGKVTLNATADGLTSASINLASKPVAVKDGLLPVFAEDYQPSDLSRGPTPAGPSYTPFRRTIAVANIVAGSNSADAGKSHDDNETTAWSSDGTPENAWIEYDLAKAQAVSHLSLRLTGWRLRAYPIRITLDNKVVFEGVTPKSLGYVDLDMTPATGSKLRITLTGPTKDLDAFGNIVELKNNKEAQSVGADAVPTGWRLSVVEADITGPPQ
;
A
#
# COMPACT_ATOMS: atom_id res chain seq x y z
N LEU A 1 -1.60 -11.10 -4.26
CA LEU A 1 -3.00 -10.75 -4.47
C LEU A 1 -3.12 -9.42 -5.22
N VAL A 2 -3.95 -9.35 -6.24
CA VAL A 2 -4.26 -8.12 -6.99
C VAL A 2 -5.75 -7.84 -6.88
N ARG A 3 -6.12 -6.65 -6.44
CA ARG A 3 -7.49 -6.18 -6.49
C ARG A 3 -7.70 -5.29 -7.72
N TRP A 4 -8.55 -5.71 -8.61
CA TRP A 4 -9.01 -4.89 -9.73
C TRP A 4 -10.08 -3.90 -9.25
N MET A 5 -9.91 -2.64 -9.57
CA MET A 5 -10.85 -1.57 -9.22
C MET A 5 -11.52 -1.10 -10.50
N HIS A 6 -12.60 -1.18 -10.51
CA HIS A 6 -14.00 -1.36 -10.28
C HIS A 6 -14.60 -1.88 -11.58
N VAL A 7 -13.79 -2.49 -12.42
CA VAL A 7 -14.19 -3.06 -13.71
C VAL A 7 -13.75 -4.52 -13.82
N THR A 8 -14.57 -5.31 -14.48
CA THR A 8 -14.27 -6.72 -14.76
C THR A 8 -13.00 -6.82 -15.63
N GLN A 9 -12.10 -7.73 -15.27
CA GLN A 9 -10.89 -8.01 -16.05
C GLN A 9 -11.23 -8.59 -17.42
N SER A 10 -10.36 -8.31 -18.39
CA SER A 10 -10.39 -9.05 -19.67
C SER A 10 -9.95 -10.51 -19.48
N LYS A 11 -10.36 -11.36 -20.37
CA LYS A 11 -9.98 -12.79 -20.32
C LYS A 11 -8.46 -12.99 -20.31
N GLN A 12 -7.74 -12.22 -21.09
CA GLN A 12 -6.28 -12.27 -21.18
C GLN A 12 -5.60 -11.90 -19.85
N GLN A 13 -6.17 -10.95 -19.11
CA GLN A 13 -5.66 -10.57 -17.78
C GLN A 13 -5.89 -11.69 -16.77
N VAL A 14 -7.07 -12.30 -16.78
CA VAL A 14 -7.38 -13.44 -15.91
C VAL A 14 -6.49 -14.64 -16.23
N GLU A 15 -6.34 -15.00 -17.50
CA GLU A 15 -5.46 -16.10 -17.93
C GLU A 15 -3.98 -15.83 -17.60
N SER A 16 -3.55 -14.57 -17.65
CA SER A 16 -2.20 -14.21 -17.21
C SER A 16 -2.03 -14.37 -15.71
N ALA A 17 -3.05 -13.99 -14.91
CA ALA A 17 -3.06 -14.21 -13.47
C ALA A 17 -3.02 -15.70 -13.13
N ASP A 18 -3.79 -16.54 -13.85
CA ASP A 18 -3.76 -18.00 -13.69
C ASP A 18 -2.35 -18.56 -13.92
N ARG A 19 -1.69 -18.15 -15.01
CA ARG A 19 -0.33 -18.62 -15.33
C ARG A 19 0.73 -18.18 -14.31
N LEU A 20 0.56 -16.98 -13.76
CA LEU A 20 1.52 -16.41 -12.80
C LEU A 20 1.22 -16.80 -11.34
N GLY A 21 0.11 -17.51 -11.09
CA GLY A 21 -0.32 -17.83 -9.73
C GLY A 21 -0.77 -16.60 -8.92
N LEU A 22 -1.24 -15.54 -9.59
CA LEU A 22 -1.72 -14.32 -8.94
C LEU A 22 -3.19 -14.46 -8.57
N ILE A 23 -3.48 -14.40 -7.29
CA ILE A 23 -4.86 -14.36 -6.80
C ILE A 23 -5.47 -12.99 -7.09
N THR A 24 -6.69 -12.96 -7.62
CA THR A 24 -7.42 -11.74 -7.95
C THR A 24 -8.88 -11.78 -7.46
N ASN A 25 -9.48 -10.59 -7.35
CA ASN A 25 -10.93 -10.45 -7.24
C ASN A 25 -11.58 -10.31 -8.62
N MET A 26 -12.88 -10.51 -8.67
CA MET A 26 -13.72 -10.20 -9.85
C MET A 26 -14.78 -9.17 -9.43
N PRO A 27 -14.62 -7.88 -9.78
CA PRO A 27 -15.61 -6.86 -9.46
C PRO A 27 -16.81 -6.91 -10.42
N ALA A 28 -17.97 -6.55 -9.91
CA ALA A 28 -19.19 -6.40 -10.73
C ALA A 28 -19.13 -5.25 -11.75
N GLY A 29 -18.18 -4.34 -11.56
CA GLY A 29 -17.95 -3.24 -12.50
C GLY A 29 -18.89 -2.05 -12.34
N ASP A 30 -18.79 -1.16 -13.29
CA ASP A 30 -19.64 0.01 -13.60
C ASP A 30 -19.39 1.23 -12.70
N SER A 31 -19.76 1.25 -11.44
CA SER A 31 -19.74 2.46 -10.63
C SER A 31 -19.27 2.20 -9.21
N GLU A 32 -18.80 3.26 -8.54
CA GLU A 32 -18.30 3.14 -7.18
C GLU A 32 -19.40 2.97 -6.13
N GLY A 33 -20.55 3.63 -6.32
CA GLY A 33 -21.66 3.62 -5.36
C GLY A 33 -22.63 2.46 -5.56
N ASP A 34 -23.68 2.43 -4.72
CA ASP A 34 -24.81 1.52 -4.88
C ASP A 34 -25.76 2.03 -5.97
N PRO A 35 -25.75 1.47 -7.20
CA PRO A 35 -26.62 1.92 -8.26
C PRO A 35 -28.06 1.51 -7.99
N LYS A 36 -29.00 2.27 -8.52
CA LYS A 36 -30.45 2.01 -8.37
C LYS A 36 -31.07 1.62 -9.69
N ASP A 37 -32.26 1.03 -9.59
CA ASP A 37 -33.12 0.76 -10.73
C ASP A 37 -32.41 -0.02 -11.85
N ARG A 38 -32.57 0.39 -13.08
CA ARG A 38 -31.99 -0.26 -14.25
C ARG A 38 -30.46 -0.42 -14.17
N ARG A 39 -29.74 0.49 -13.55
CA ARG A 39 -28.28 0.38 -13.42
C ARG A 39 -27.87 -0.74 -12.48
N PHE A 40 -28.66 -1.00 -11.45
CA PHE A 40 -28.42 -2.15 -10.60
C PHE A 40 -28.71 -3.46 -11.34
N GLU A 41 -29.79 -3.53 -12.12
CA GLU A 41 -30.08 -4.70 -12.97
C GLU A 41 -28.91 -5.01 -13.93
N GLN A 42 -28.36 -3.98 -14.57
CA GLN A 42 -27.18 -4.12 -15.43
C GLN A 42 -25.96 -4.62 -14.66
N ARG A 43 -25.75 -4.15 -13.43
CA ARG A 43 -24.66 -4.64 -12.57
C ARG A 43 -24.86 -6.11 -12.19
N LEU A 44 -26.08 -6.55 -11.91
CA LEU A 44 -26.39 -7.95 -11.68
C LEU A 44 -26.07 -8.82 -12.90
N GLU A 45 -26.46 -8.36 -14.08
CA GLU A 45 -26.16 -9.06 -15.33
C GLU A 45 -24.66 -9.15 -15.60
N LEU A 46 -23.92 -8.06 -15.39
CA LEU A 46 -22.44 -8.05 -15.48
C LEU A 46 -21.81 -9.03 -14.50
N MET A 47 -22.25 -9.07 -13.25
CA MET A 47 -21.75 -10.03 -12.27
C MET A 47 -22.03 -11.47 -12.71
N ARG A 48 -23.26 -11.76 -13.13
CA ARG A 48 -23.65 -13.09 -13.67
C ARG A 48 -22.74 -13.50 -14.82
N ASP A 49 -22.61 -12.63 -15.81
CA ASP A 49 -21.84 -12.95 -17.02
C ASP A 49 -20.34 -13.09 -16.70
N SER A 50 -19.82 -12.27 -15.79
CA SER A 50 -18.45 -12.38 -15.28
C SER A 50 -18.21 -13.72 -14.58
N MET A 51 -19.16 -14.18 -13.76
CA MET A 51 -19.09 -15.49 -13.10
C MET A 51 -19.11 -16.62 -14.13
N ILE A 52 -20.07 -16.63 -15.04
CA ILE A 52 -20.18 -17.66 -16.08
C ILE A 52 -18.90 -17.75 -16.89
N TYR A 53 -18.33 -16.60 -17.25
CA TYR A 53 -17.16 -16.51 -18.11
C TYR A 53 -15.86 -16.93 -17.41
N ASN A 54 -15.73 -16.63 -16.10
CA ASN A 54 -14.46 -16.76 -15.38
C ASN A 54 -14.48 -17.79 -14.21
N ARG A 55 -15.60 -18.44 -13.90
CA ARG A 55 -15.69 -19.37 -12.75
C ARG A 55 -14.73 -20.57 -12.83
N ASN A 56 -14.20 -20.89 -13.99
CA ASN A 56 -13.20 -21.94 -14.16
C ASN A 56 -11.74 -21.45 -14.07
N ASN A 57 -11.52 -20.17 -13.80
CA ASN A 57 -10.18 -19.60 -13.66
C ASN A 57 -9.75 -19.63 -12.19
N PRO A 58 -8.66 -20.36 -11.86
CA PRO A 58 -8.23 -20.56 -10.47
C PRO A 58 -7.71 -19.29 -9.80
N SER A 59 -7.29 -18.28 -10.54
CA SER A 59 -6.83 -17.01 -9.99
C SER A 59 -7.93 -16.20 -9.32
N ILE A 60 -9.19 -16.37 -9.69
CA ILE A 60 -10.32 -15.69 -9.07
C ILE A 60 -10.61 -16.33 -7.72
N LEU A 61 -10.39 -15.59 -6.63
CA LEU A 61 -10.67 -16.06 -5.27
C LEU A 61 -12.02 -15.56 -4.77
N PHE A 62 -12.40 -14.33 -5.10
CA PHE A 62 -13.61 -13.71 -4.59
C PHE A 62 -14.25 -12.74 -5.58
N TYR A 63 -15.56 -12.59 -5.44
CA TYR A 63 -16.40 -11.67 -6.20
C TYR A 63 -16.69 -10.42 -5.37
N GLU A 64 -16.52 -9.24 -5.97
CA GLU A 64 -16.75 -7.97 -5.31
C GLU A 64 -17.98 -7.28 -5.90
N SER A 65 -19.04 -7.19 -5.12
CA SER A 65 -20.35 -6.69 -5.56
C SER A 65 -20.43 -5.16 -5.65
N GLY A 66 -19.53 -4.45 -4.96
CA GLY A 66 -19.46 -2.99 -5.01
C GLY A 66 -18.16 -2.45 -4.39
N ASN A 67 -17.73 -1.29 -4.86
CA ASN A 67 -16.54 -0.62 -4.32
C ASN A 67 -16.84 0.23 -3.07
N LYS A 68 -17.99 0.91 -3.06
CA LYS A 68 -18.61 1.43 -1.83
C LYS A 68 -19.62 0.42 -1.34
N GLY A 69 -20.07 0.56 -0.11
CA GLY A 69 -21.12 -0.30 0.41
C GLY A 69 -22.33 -0.34 -0.51
N ILE A 70 -22.91 -1.51 -0.67
CA ILE A 70 -24.21 -1.69 -1.33
C ILE A 70 -25.24 -2.06 -0.27
N SER A 71 -26.53 -1.83 -0.56
CA SER A 71 -27.60 -2.20 0.36
C SER A 71 -27.65 -3.71 0.58
N GLU A 72 -28.12 -4.12 1.74
CA GLU A 72 -28.26 -5.55 2.06
C GLU A 72 -29.20 -6.27 1.10
N ASP A 73 -30.23 -5.61 0.59
CA ASP A 73 -31.13 -6.17 -0.41
C ASP A 73 -30.43 -6.40 -1.75
N HIS A 74 -29.58 -5.48 -2.17
CA HIS A 74 -28.77 -5.67 -3.35
C HIS A 74 -27.72 -6.78 -3.14
N MET A 75 -27.11 -6.87 -1.96
CA MET A 75 -26.18 -7.94 -1.64
C MET A 75 -26.86 -9.33 -1.66
N LYS A 76 -28.08 -9.45 -1.15
CA LYS A 76 -28.90 -10.70 -1.24
C LYS A 76 -29.12 -11.12 -2.69
N ARG A 77 -29.41 -10.17 -3.57
CA ARG A 77 -29.60 -10.45 -5.01
C ARG A 77 -28.28 -10.88 -5.69
N MET A 78 -27.17 -10.25 -5.35
CA MET A 78 -25.83 -10.65 -5.82
C MET A 78 -25.49 -12.07 -5.33
N LYS A 79 -25.76 -12.35 -4.06
CA LYS A 79 -25.58 -13.70 -3.47
C LYS A 79 -26.44 -14.76 -4.16
N THR A 80 -27.67 -14.42 -4.54
CA THR A 80 -28.55 -15.34 -5.31
C THR A 80 -27.93 -15.72 -6.66
N ILE A 81 -27.35 -14.75 -7.37
CA ILE A 81 -26.63 -15.03 -8.63
C ILE A 81 -25.41 -15.89 -8.36
N TYR A 82 -24.64 -15.60 -7.34
CA TYR A 82 -23.48 -16.40 -6.95
C TYR A 82 -23.90 -17.87 -6.68
N ASP A 83 -24.94 -18.10 -5.87
CA ASP A 83 -25.42 -19.43 -5.51
C ASP A 83 -25.91 -20.21 -6.74
N GLN A 84 -26.41 -19.52 -7.76
CA GLN A 84 -26.89 -20.14 -8.99
C GLN A 84 -25.76 -20.48 -9.98
N TYR A 85 -24.75 -19.60 -10.12
CA TYR A 85 -23.79 -19.69 -11.23
C TYR A 85 -22.38 -20.15 -10.81
N ASP A 86 -22.02 -20.05 -9.54
CA ASP A 86 -20.75 -20.56 -9.00
C ASP A 86 -20.89 -21.23 -7.62
N PRO A 87 -21.84 -22.17 -7.42
CA PRO A 87 -22.11 -22.75 -6.10
C PRO A 87 -20.99 -23.66 -5.59
N HIS A 88 -20.11 -24.14 -6.45
CA HIS A 88 -19.09 -25.14 -6.12
C HIS A 88 -17.64 -24.62 -6.25
N GLY A 89 -17.46 -23.38 -6.65
CA GLY A 89 -16.13 -22.81 -6.90
C GLY A 89 -15.28 -22.58 -5.63
N GLY A 90 -15.87 -22.67 -4.46
CA GLY A 90 -15.19 -22.43 -3.18
C GLY A 90 -14.78 -20.96 -2.98
N ARG A 91 -15.25 -20.08 -3.87
CA ARG A 91 -15.04 -18.64 -3.81
C ARG A 91 -15.98 -17.99 -2.81
N VAL A 92 -15.71 -16.75 -2.48
CA VAL A 92 -16.58 -15.96 -1.60
C VAL A 92 -17.09 -14.73 -2.34
N ILE A 93 -18.27 -14.23 -1.93
CA ILE A 93 -18.85 -13.01 -2.45
C ILE A 93 -19.08 -12.01 -1.32
N GLY A 94 -18.75 -10.74 -1.58
CA GLY A 94 -18.93 -9.67 -0.62
C GLY A 94 -18.86 -8.30 -1.27
N SER A 95 -18.74 -7.30 -0.48
CA SER A 95 -18.56 -5.91 -0.91
C SER A 95 -17.72 -5.15 0.11
N ARG A 96 -17.08 -4.07 -0.32
CA ARG A 96 -16.50 -3.11 0.62
C ARG A 96 -17.60 -2.53 1.53
N GLU A 97 -17.25 -2.15 2.74
CA GLU A 97 -18.16 -1.56 3.74
C GLU A 97 -19.30 -2.48 4.21
N MET A 98 -19.19 -3.78 3.96
CA MET A 98 -20.12 -4.80 4.49
C MET A 98 -19.55 -5.38 5.79
N LEU A 99 -19.49 -4.54 6.85
CA LEU A 99 -18.85 -4.86 8.12
C LEU A 99 -19.77 -5.60 9.10
N ASP A 100 -21.09 -5.55 8.87
CA ASP A 100 -22.06 -6.24 9.70
C ASP A 100 -21.93 -7.77 9.56
N PRO A 101 -21.64 -8.51 10.64
CA PRO A 101 -21.58 -9.98 10.60
C PRO A 101 -22.92 -10.61 10.24
N GLY A 102 -24.04 -9.95 10.48
CA GLY A 102 -25.38 -10.39 10.07
C GLY A 102 -25.69 -10.27 8.57
N SER A 103 -24.86 -9.57 7.79
CA SER A 103 -25.02 -9.46 6.35
C SER A 103 -24.83 -10.79 5.64
N VAL A 104 -25.52 -10.99 4.51
CA VAL A 104 -25.31 -12.17 3.63
C VAL A 104 -23.97 -12.14 2.90
N ALA A 105 -23.24 -11.03 2.91
CA ALA A 105 -21.88 -10.96 2.40
C ALA A 105 -20.97 -11.92 3.17
N GLN A 106 -20.20 -12.73 2.43
CA GLN A 106 -19.31 -13.72 3.01
C GLN A 106 -17.96 -13.14 3.45
N TYR A 107 -17.64 -11.95 2.99
CA TYR A 107 -16.53 -11.12 3.46
C TYR A 107 -16.93 -9.64 3.42
N GLY A 108 -16.17 -8.81 4.09
CA GLY A 108 -16.34 -7.37 4.06
C GLY A 108 -15.03 -6.66 4.29
N GLY A 109 -15.10 -5.37 4.55
CA GLY A 109 -13.92 -4.60 4.87
C GLY A 109 -14.09 -3.13 4.59
N GLU A 110 -13.02 -2.40 4.77
CA GLU A 110 -12.99 -0.97 4.58
C GLU A 110 -11.84 -0.55 3.65
N MET A 111 -11.82 0.71 3.27
CA MET A 111 -10.87 1.21 2.30
C MET A 111 -9.44 1.25 2.83
N LEU A 112 -9.21 1.82 4.01
CA LEU A 112 -7.87 2.20 4.46
C LEU A 112 -7.46 1.60 5.81
N TYR A 113 -8.34 0.86 6.49
CA TYR A 113 -8.15 0.51 7.88
C TYR A 113 -8.16 -0.99 8.13
N VAL A 114 -7.55 -1.36 9.25
CA VAL A 114 -7.62 -2.71 9.76
C VAL A 114 -8.97 -2.93 10.42
N ASN A 115 -9.74 -3.88 9.92
CA ASN A 115 -10.97 -4.36 10.50
C ASN A 115 -10.78 -5.81 10.93
N LYS A 116 -11.44 -6.21 12.01
CA LYS A 116 -11.37 -7.55 12.59
C LYS A 116 -12.77 -8.08 12.87
N SER A 117 -12.98 -9.35 12.62
CA SER A 117 -14.23 -10.02 12.98
C SER A 117 -14.01 -11.51 13.19
N ALA A 118 -14.77 -12.10 14.11
CA ALA A 118 -14.90 -13.54 14.24
C ALA A 118 -15.99 -14.09 13.31
N GLY A 119 -16.96 -13.26 12.93
CA GLY A 119 -18.12 -13.65 12.14
C GLY A 119 -17.85 -13.77 10.63
N LYS A 120 -16.94 -12.96 10.07
CA LYS A 120 -16.56 -12.99 8.66
C LYS A 120 -15.17 -12.43 8.43
N PRO A 121 -14.48 -12.84 7.32
CA PRO A 121 -13.21 -12.22 6.93
C PRO A 121 -13.40 -10.74 6.59
N LEU A 122 -12.63 -9.86 7.22
CA LEU A 122 -12.54 -8.45 6.88
C LEU A 122 -11.14 -8.12 6.38
N TRP A 123 -11.03 -7.28 5.34
CA TRP A 123 -9.74 -6.89 4.78
C TRP A 123 -9.72 -5.44 4.29
N ALA A 124 -8.55 -4.83 4.26
CA ALA A 124 -8.38 -3.47 3.76
C ALA A 124 -8.23 -3.49 2.23
N HIS A 125 -9.25 -2.98 1.53
CA HIS A 125 -9.35 -3.05 0.08
C HIS A 125 -8.42 -2.07 -0.67
N GLU A 126 -8.04 -0.95 -0.05
CA GLU A 126 -7.24 0.11 -0.65
C GLU A 126 -6.28 0.70 0.38
N TYR A 127 -5.36 -0.11 0.87
CA TYR A 127 -4.49 0.23 1.97
C TYR A 127 -3.30 1.10 1.57
N SER A 128 -2.79 1.95 2.49
CA SER A 128 -1.61 2.82 2.28
C SER A 128 -1.70 3.71 1.03
N ARG A 129 -2.60 4.67 1.06
CA ARG A 129 -2.94 5.52 -0.09
C ARG A 129 -2.23 6.87 -0.06
N ASP A 130 -0.92 6.90 -0.01
CA ASP A 130 -0.13 8.12 -0.20
C ASP A 130 0.27 8.31 -1.66
N GLU A 131 0.65 9.51 -2.03
CA GLU A 131 1.11 9.84 -3.37
C GLU A 131 2.49 10.50 -3.33
N ALA A 132 3.36 10.12 -4.26
CA ALA A 132 4.69 10.69 -4.41
C ALA A 132 5.19 10.63 -5.84
N ALA A 133 6.03 11.59 -6.21
CA ALA A 133 6.63 11.66 -7.52
C ALA A 133 7.56 10.46 -7.82
N ARG A 134 8.03 10.40 -9.07
CA ARG A 134 9.05 9.44 -9.52
C ARG A 134 10.36 9.60 -8.75
N ALA A 135 11.08 8.50 -8.64
CA ALA A 135 12.46 8.41 -8.15
C ALA A 135 12.69 8.83 -6.68
N TYR A 136 13.83 9.42 -6.34
CA TYR A 136 14.34 9.57 -4.98
C TYR A 136 14.07 10.96 -4.41
N GLN A 137 12.84 11.31 -4.25
CA GLN A 137 12.47 12.63 -3.79
C GLN A 137 12.32 12.69 -2.27
N ASP A 138 12.88 13.72 -1.67
CA ASP A 138 12.76 14.01 -0.24
C ASP A 138 12.59 15.52 0.04
N ASN A 139 12.54 15.93 1.30
CA ASN A 139 12.36 17.33 1.70
C ASN A 139 13.59 18.22 1.43
N PHE A 140 14.72 17.66 1.01
CA PHE A 140 15.99 18.36 0.81
C PHE A 140 16.39 18.43 -0.66
N THR A 141 15.60 17.86 -1.55
CA THR A 141 15.87 17.78 -2.99
C THR A 141 14.93 18.73 -3.74
N PRO A 142 15.37 19.97 -4.07
CA PRO A 142 14.56 20.89 -4.85
C PRO A 142 14.38 20.38 -6.29
N PRO A 143 13.33 20.79 -7.04
CA PRO A 143 12.31 21.81 -6.71
C PRO A 143 10.97 21.26 -6.23
N PHE A 144 10.89 20.02 -5.79
CA PHE A 144 9.68 19.23 -5.77
C PHE A 144 8.68 19.47 -4.66
N HIS A 145 9.01 20.26 -3.64
CA HIS A 145 8.17 20.26 -2.44
C HIS A 145 7.44 21.55 -2.18
N ILE A 146 7.75 22.57 -2.95
CA ILE A 146 7.37 23.92 -2.57
C ILE A 146 5.86 24.11 -2.54
N ASP A 147 5.13 23.40 -3.42
CA ASP A 147 3.68 23.58 -3.58
C ASP A 147 2.92 22.26 -3.75
N ALA A 148 3.46 21.16 -3.24
CA ALA A 148 2.75 19.88 -3.34
C ALA A 148 1.44 19.96 -2.54
N PRO A 149 0.30 19.55 -3.11
CA PRO A 149 -0.95 19.40 -2.36
C PRO A 149 -0.73 18.53 -1.13
N ASP A 150 -1.54 18.76 -0.11
CA ASP A 150 -1.43 18.06 1.18
C ASP A 150 -1.34 16.52 1.12
N TYR A 151 -1.72 15.87 0.03
CA TYR A 151 -1.61 14.42 -0.18
C TYR A 151 -0.42 14.00 -1.03
N ASN A 152 0.32 14.93 -1.64
CA ASN A 152 1.53 14.60 -2.34
C ASN A 152 2.68 14.62 -1.35
N ARG A 153 3.10 13.44 -0.96
CA ARG A 153 4.32 13.26 -0.18
C ARG A 153 5.51 13.13 -1.12
N ASN A 154 6.69 13.33 -0.58
CA ASN A 154 7.90 12.90 -1.27
C ASN A 154 8.05 11.38 -1.19
N VAL A 155 8.89 10.82 -2.05
CA VAL A 155 9.07 9.37 -2.17
C VAL A 155 9.66 8.76 -0.90
N GLU A 156 10.60 9.45 -0.25
CA GLU A 156 11.18 9.01 1.03
C GLU A 156 10.10 8.89 2.11
N SER A 157 9.29 9.93 2.27
CA SER A 157 8.19 9.93 3.26
C SER A 157 7.16 8.84 2.96
N MET A 158 6.81 8.62 1.69
CA MET A 158 5.89 7.56 1.28
C MET A 158 6.46 6.18 1.63
N ALA A 159 7.74 5.93 1.32
CA ALA A 159 8.38 4.66 1.61
C ALA A 159 8.45 4.37 3.13
N VAL A 160 8.81 5.37 3.92
CA VAL A 160 8.86 5.26 5.39
C VAL A 160 7.48 4.96 5.97
N GLU A 161 6.43 5.64 5.49
CA GLU A 161 5.05 5.39 5.95
C GLU A 161 4.53 4.03 5.50
N ASP A 162 4.88 3.57 4.31
CA ASP A 162 4.53 2.22 3.85
C ASP A 162 5.12 1.16 4.79
N VAL A 163 6.39 1.30 5.22
CA VAL A 163 6.99 0.35 6.19
C VAL A 163 6.25 0.38 7.52
N ARG A 164 6.00 1.57 8.06
CA ARG A 164 5.30 1.73 9.35
C ARG A 164 3.92 1.13 9.33
N ARG A 165 3.12 1.47 8.31
CA ARG A 165 1.73 1.02 8.20
C ARG A 165 1.62 -0.48 7.97
N TRP A 166 2.44 -1.06 7.08
CA TRP A 166 2.44 -2.51 6.88
C TRP A 166 2.92 -3.26 8.10
N TRP A 167 3.86 -2.71 8.86
CA TRP A 167 4.29 -3.29 10.12
C TRP A 167 3.17 -3.28 11.16
N ASP A 168 2.51 -2.14 11.35
CA ASP A 168 1.36 -2.02 12.26
C ASP A 168 0.23 -2.95 11.84
N TYR A 169 -0.05 -3.00 10.54
CA TYR A 169 -1.04 -3.92 9.98
C TYR A 169 -0.70 -5.38 10.27
N TYR A 170 0.55 -5.76 10.06
CA TYR A 170 1.02 -7.12 10.34
C TYR A 170 0.89 -7.46 11.83
N GLN A 171 1.26 -6.56 12.73
CA GLN A 171 1.12 -6.76 14.18
C GLN A 171 -0.34 -6.87 14.63
N GLN A 172 -1.24 -6.07 14.06
CA GLN A 172 -2.66 -6.09 14.40
C GLN A 172 -3.43 -7.26 13.74
N ARG A 173 -2.88 -7.83 12.68
CA ARG A 173 -3.56 -8.87 11.91
C ARG A 173 -3.87 -10.15 12.70
N PRO A 174 -2.99 -10.70 13.54
CA PRO A 174 -3.34 -11.82 14.41
C PRO A 174 -4.47 -11.49 15.37
N GLY A 175 -4.62 -10.21 15.71
CA GLY A 175 -5.68 -9.73 16.56
C GLY A 175 -5.62 -10.27 17.98
N SER A 176 -6.71 -10.04 18.69
CA SER A 176 -6.94 -10.60 19.99
C SER A 176 -8.00 -11.69 19.86
N GLY A 177 -7.68 -12.88 20.33
CA GLY A 177 -8.63 -13.98 20.37
C GLY A 177 -9.10 -14.42 18.97
N ASP A 178 -10.42 -14.54 18.83
CA ASP A 178 -11.04 -15.05 17.60
C ASP A 178 -11.21 -14.00 16.50
N ARG A 179 -10.94 -12.73 16.81
CA ARG A 179 -11.07 -11.63 15.86
C ARG A 179 -9.77 -11.43 15.09
N ILE A 180 -9.81 -11.64 13.78
CA ILE A 180 -8.64 -11.59 12.90
C ILE A 180 -8.95 -10.76 11.66
N SER A 181 -7.99 -9.88 11.26
CA SER A 181 -8.01 -9.24 9.96
C SER A 181 -7.58 -10.21 8.87
N ALA A 182 -8.32 -10.28 7.77
CA ALA A 182 -8.02 -11.19 6.66
C ALA A 182 -6.89 -10.70 5.72
N GLY A 183 -6.39 -9.50 5.90
CA GLY A 183 -5.34 -8.96 5.06
C GLY A 183 -5.69 -7.61 4.44
N GLY A 184 -4.87 -7.15 3.50
CA GLY A 184 -5.06 -5.89 2.79
C GLY A 184 -4.33 -5.81 1.47
N VAL A 185 -4.69 -4.82 0.66
CA VAL A 185 -4.08 -4.53 -0.64
C VAL A 185 -3.71 -3.06 -0.70
N LYS A 186 -2.44 -2.79 -1.01
CA LYS A 186 -2.00 -1.41 -1.23
C LYS A 186 -2.63 -0.83 -2.50
N ILE A 187 -3.11 0.39 -2.42
CA ILE A 187 -3.51 1.16 -3.59
C ILE A 187 -2.42 2.16 -3.94
N GLY A 188 -1.81 2.07 -5.08
CA GLY A 188 -1.92 1.23 -6.25
C GLY A 188 -0.56 0.60 -6.53
N PHE A 189 -0.52 -0.34 -7.48
CA PHE A 189 0.75 -0.93 -7.90
C PHE A 189 1.55 0.03 -8.79
N THR A 190 0.88 0.66 -9.76
CA THR A 190 1.49 1.64 -10.66
C THR A 190 0.83 3.00 -10.54
N ASP A 191 1.58 4.05 -10.85
CA ASP A 191 0.99 5.36 -11.11
C ASP A 191 0.02 5.28 -12.30
N SER A 192 -1.03 6.10 -12.25
CA SER A 192 -2.05 6.16 -13.29
C SER A 192 -2.10 7.56 -13.90
N ASN A 193 -2.05 7.62 -15.23
CA ASN A 193 -2.15 8.88 -15.97
C ASN A 193 -3.56 9.29 -16.35
N SER A 194 -4.55 8.49 -16.02
CA SER A 194 -5.95 8.70 -16.39
C SER A 194 -6.84 9.11 -15.21
N HIS A 195 -6.27 9.27 -14.04
CA HIS A 195 -7.02 9.54 -12.82
C HIS A 195 -6.61 10.88 -12.21
N PHE A 196 -7.53 11.82 -12.22
CA PHE A 196 -7.31 13.14 -11.63
C PHE A 196 -7.23 13.12 -10.12
N ARG A 197 -6.28 13.90 -9.58
CA ARG A 197 -6.19 14.26 -8.17
C ARG A 197 -5.83 15.74 -8.06
N GLY A 198 -6.81 16.57 -7.68
CA GLY A 198 -6.63 18.03 -7.65
C GLY A 198 -6.27 18.59 -9.02
N ASP A 199 -5.22 19.40 -9.08
CA ASP A 199 -4.73 20.01 -10.33
C ASP A 199 -3.81 19.09 -11.16
N ASN A 200 -3.43 17.94 -10.62
CA ASN A 200 -2.61 16.96 -11.31
C ASN A 200 -3.49 16.05 -12.18
N ASN A 201 -3.04 15.78 -13.40
CA ASN A 201 -3.76 14.91 -14.33
C ASN A 201 -3.40 13.42 -14.17
N TYR A 202 -2.68 13.04 -13.12
CA TYR A 202 -2.36 11.66 -12.83
C TYR A 202 -2.19 11.40 -11.33
N ARG A 203 -2.37 10.14 -10.97
CA ARG A 203 -2.26 9.65 -9.62
C ARG A 203 -0.91 9.00 -9.41
N ARG A 204 -0.23 9.31 -8.31
CA ARG A 204 1.13 8.89 -8.01
C ARG A 204 1.25 7.94 -6.81
N SER A 205 0.20 7.19 -6.53
CA SER A 205 0.18 6.24 -5.39
C SER A 205 0.86 4.89 -5.70
N GLY A 206 1.38 4.69 -6.89
CA GLY A 206 2.09 3.48 -7.28
C GLY A 206 3.41 3.28 -6.54
N VAL A 207 3.77 2.04 -6.31
CA VAL A 207 5.14 1.66 -5.89
C VAL A 207 6.13 1.74 -7.05
N ILE A 208 5.62 1.65 -8.29
CA ILE A 208 6.34 1.96 -9.53
C ILE A 208 5.62 3.08 -10.26
N ASP A 209 6.34 3.79 -11.10
CA ASP A 209 5.74 4.86 -11.89
C ASP A 209 4.97 4.36 -13.12
N ALA A 210 4.37 5.28 -13.87
CA ALA A 210 3.55 4.96 -15.03
C ALA A 210 4.33 4.35 -16.22
N VAL A 211 5.64 4.50 -16.27
CA VAL A 211 6.53 3.84 -17.25
C VAL A 211 7.31 2.67 -16.65
N ARG A 212 6.90 2.19 -15.47
CA ARG A 212 7.46 1.03 -14.78
C ARG A 212 8.85 1.23 -14.19
N LEU A 213 9.24 2.46 -13.85
CA LEU A 213 10.40 2.72 -13.01
C LEU A 213 10.04 2.51 -11.54
N GLU A 214 10.88 1.76 -10.84
CA GLU A 214 10.73 1.48 -9.41
C GLU A 214 10.97 2.75 -8.60
N LYS A 215 10.14 2.94 -7.56
CA LYS A 215 10.33 3.97 -6.53
C LYS A 215 10.84 3.34 -5.24
N ASP A 216 11.28 4.14 -4.27
CA ASP A 216 11.63 3.63 -2.94
C ASP A 216 10.57 2.71 -2.32
N PRO A 217 9.26 2.99 -2.43
CA PRO A 217 8.22 2.06 -1.99
C PRO A 217 8.31 0.65 -2.58
N TRP A 218 8.78 0.48 -3.79
CA TRP A 218 9.00 -0.85 -4.38
C TRP A 218 10.03 -1.65 -3.57
N TYR A 219 11.18 -1.06 -3.32
CA TYR A 219 12.28 -1.73 -2.62
C TYR A 219 11.96 -2.01 -1.17
N VAL A 220 11.27 -1.08 -0.47
CA VAL A 220 10.86 -1.33 0.91
C VAL A 220 9.82 -2.44 1.01
N HIS A 221 8.89 -2.54 0.05
CA HIS A 221 7.96 -3.68 -0.01
C HIS A 221 8.70 -4.99 -0.26
N GLN A 222 9.69 -5.01 -1.16
CA GLN A 222 10.50 -6.21 -1.40
C GLN A 222 11.17 -6.69 -0.11
N VAL A 223 11.83 -5.79 0.62
CA VAL A 223 12.49 -6.15 1.90
C VAL A 223 11.49 -6.69 2.91
N MET A 224 10.31 -6.06 3.04
CA MET A 224 9.28 -6.51 3.99
C MET A 224 8.69 -7.86 3.60
N TRP A 225 8.30 -8.02 2.32
CA TRP A 225 7.66 -9.26 1.84
C TRP A 225 8.63 -10.43 1.92
N ASP A 226 9.87 -10.26 1.47
CA ASP A 226 10.90 -11.28 1.60
C ASP A 226 11.21 -11.55 3.08
N GLY A 227 11.26 -10.52 3.93
CA GLY A 227 11.43 -10.67 5.36
C GLY A 227 10.35 -11.49 6.06
N TRP A 228 9.12 -11.51 5.51
CA TRP A 228 8.04 -12.34 6.03
C TRP A 228 7.95 -13.74 5.38
N VAL A 229 8.32 -13.87 4.12
CA VAL A 229 8.09 -15.08 3.31
C VAL A 229 9.38 -15.85 3.02
N ASN A 230 10.49 -15.16 2.82
CA ASN A 230 11.82 -15.70 2.53
C ASN A 230 12.83 -15.14 3.53
N SER A 231 12.55 -15.27 4.82
CA SER A 231 13.30 -14.63 5.92
C SER A 231 14.79 -15.00 5.98
N ASP A 232 15.19 -16.05 5.29
CA ASP A 232 16.56 -16.49 5.12
C ASP A 232 17.34 -15.75 4.02
N VAL A 233 16.65 -14.94 3.21
CA VAL A 233 17.28 -14.09 2.18
C VAL A 233 17.62 -12.72 2.77
N PRO A 234 18.93 -12.37 2.84
CA PRO A 234 19.34 -11.09 3.41
C PRO A 234 19.00 -9.91 2.49
N HIS A 235 18.36 -8.89 3.05
CA HIS A 235 18.04 -7.65 2.35
C HIS A 235 18.40 -6.41 3.15
N THR A 236 19.02 -5.44 2.51
CA THR A 236 19.30 -4.11 3.05
C THR A 236 19.07 -3.07 1.97
N TYR A 237 18.35 -2.00 2.28
CA TYR A 237 18.06 -0.91 1.37
C TYR A 237 18.09 0.43 2.11
N ILE A 238 18.87 1.40 1.62
CA ILE A 238 18.84 2.79 2.10
C ILE A 238 17.79 3.54 1.28
N ILE A 239 16.80 4.13 1.93
CA ILE A 239 15.76 4.92 1.27
C ILE A 239 16.36 6.24 0.79
N GLY A 240 16.08 6.63 -0.47
CA GLY A 240 16.47 7.89 -1.04
C GLY A 240 17.83 7.89 -1.75
N HIS A 241 18.52 9.02 -1.71
CA HIS A 241 19.84 9.23 -2.35
C HIS A 241 20.83 9.89 -1.40
N TRP A 242 22.09 10.05 -1.86
CA TRP A 242 23.15 10.70 -1.07
C TRP A 242 23.82 11.84 -1.83
N THR A 243 23.03 12.72 -2.47
CA THR A 243 23.53 13.88 -3.23
C THR A 243 22.77 15.13 -2.79
N TYR A 244 23.37 15.91 -1.89
CA TYR A 244 22.75 17.10 -1.30
C TYR A 244 23.70 18.31 -1.36
N ALA A 245 23.22 19.46 -0.91
CA ALA A 245 24.03 20.65 -0.69
C ALA A 245 24.76 20.57 0.66
N ALA A 246 25.86 21.29 0.76
CA ALA A 246 26.57 21.44 2.03
C ALA A 246 25.68 22.04 3.12
N GLY A 247 25.78 21.51 4.33
CA GLY A 247 24.99 21.95 5.49
C GLY A 247 23.66 21.22 5.68
N VAL A 248 23.27 20.33 4.77
CA VAL A 248 22.08 19.49 4.96
C VAL A 248 22.32 18.52 6.11
N VAL A 249 21.39 18.49 7.06
CA VAL A 249 21.32 17.52 8.15
C VAL A 249 19.94 16.85 8.08
N LYS A 250 19.91 15.54 7.99
CA LYS A 250 18.65 14.81 7.82
C LYS A 250 18.67 13.43 8.51
N PRO A 251 17.52 12.84 8.82
CA PRO A 251 17.47 11.43 9.16
C PRO A 251 17.78 10.56 7.95
N ILE A 252 18.46 9.44 8.18
CA ILE A 252 18.66 8.38 7.20
C ILE A 252 17.80 7.18 7.61
N TYR A 253 17.08 6.65 6.66
CA TYR A 253 16.21 5.50 6.84
C TYR A 253 16.75 4.29 6.07
N VAL A 254 16.90 3.18 6.77
CA VAL A 254 17.33 1.92 6.20
C VAL A 254 16.26 0.86 6.46
N VAL A 255 15.88 0.12 5.45
CA VAL A 255 14.98 -1.02 5.59
C VAL A 255 15.78 -2.30 5.46
N SER A 256 15.64 -3.19 6.46
CA SER A 256 16.34 -4.46 6.49
C SER A 256 15.56 -5.52 7.28
N ASN A 257 15.69 -6.77 6.85
CA ASN A 257 15.23 -7.94 7.62
C ASN A 257 16.31 -8.50 8.59
N GLY A 258 17.46 -7.81 8.72
CA GLY A 258 18.50 -8.13 9.69
C GLY A 258 18.13 -7.73 11.13
N GLU A 259 18.90 -8.19 12.11
CA GLU A 259 18.70 -7.87 13.53
C GLU A 259 19.26 -6.50 13.93
N SER A 260 20.29 -6.04 13.24
CA SER A 260 20.88 -4.72 13.46
C SER A 260 21.43 -4.17 12.16
N VAL A 261 21.45 -2.83 12.06
CA VAL A 261 22.03 -2.12 10.92
C VAL A 261 23.04 -1.10 11.46
N GLU A 262 24.22 -1.07 10.87
CA GLU A 262 25.26 -0.08 11.10
C GLU A 262 25.45 0.77 9.86
N LEU A 263 25.56 2.09 10.04
CA LEU A 263 25.74 3.05 8.95
C LEU A 263 27.19 3.54 8.91
N PHE A 264 27.72 3.66 7.72
CA PHE A 264 29.08 4.15 7.48
C PHE A 264 29.06 5.31 6.49
N LEU A 265 29.83 6.34 6.77
CA LEU A 265 30.08 7.47 5.87
C LEU A 265 31.57 7.54 5.56
N ASN A 266 31.93 7.36 4.28
CA ASN A 266 33.32 7.32 3.83
C ASN A 266 34.19 6.33 4.64
N GLY A 267 33.64 5.15 4.94
CA GLY A 267 34.29 4.10 5.69
C GLY A 267 34.31 4.29 7.22
N LYS A 268 33.87 5.46 7.74
CA LYS A 268 33.77 5.72 9.16
C LYS A 268 32.38 5.33 9.68
N SER A 269 32.33 4.50 10.71
CA SER A 269 31.06 4.14 11.37
C SER A 269 30.40 5.36 12.00
N LEU A 270 29.08 5.47 11.75
CA LEU A 270 28.17 6.40 12.41
C LEU A 270 27.35 5.72 13.52
N GLY A 271 27.63 4.43 13.77
CA GLY A 271 26.95 3.63 14.79
C GLY A 271 25.78 2.83 14.27
N LYS A 272 25.08 2.18 15.19
CA LYS A 272 23.90 1.36 14.90
C LYS A 272 22.63 2.21 14.91
N GLY A 273 21.72 1.93 13.95
CA GLY A 273 20.42 2.58 13.85
C GLY A 273 19.45 2.10 14.92
N GLU A 274 18.56 3.01 15.31
CA GLU A 274 17.40 2.69 16.14
C GLU A 274 16.39 1.91 15.29
N ARG A 275 16.00 0.70 15.72
CA ARG A 275 14.90 -0.04 15.10
C ARG A 275 13.59 0.64 15.45
N SER A 276 13.18 1.58 14.63
CA SER A 276 12.06 2.49 14.91
C SER A 276 10.68 1.90 14.58
N SER A 277 10.62 0.90 13.68
CA SER A 277 9.37 0.20 13.35
C SER A 277 9.67 -1.07 12.54
N GLY A 278 9.59 -2.22 13.14
CA GLY A 278 9.76 -3.50 12.46
C GLY A 278 11.04 -3.62 11.63
N PHE A 279 10.92 -3.48 10.33
CA PHE A 279 12.03 -3.50 9.37
C PHE A 279 12.76 -2.17 9.23
N LEU A 280 12.27 -1.08 9.84
CA LEU A 280 12.79 0.27 9.67
C LEU A 280 13.83 0.62 10.72
N TYR A 281 15.02 0.97 10.28
CA TYR A 281 16.11 1.49 11.11
C TYR A 281 16.32 2.97 10.81
N THR A 282 16.33 3.79 11.86
CA THR A 282 16.45 5.25 11.76
C THR A 282 17.74 5.75 12.36
N PHE A 283 18.48 6.55 11.60
CA PHE A 283 19.66 7.27 12.04
C PHE A 283 19.32 8.76 12.04
N LYS A 284 19.31 9.37 13.22
CA LYS A 284 18.90 10.78 13.39
C LYS A 284 20.05 11.73 13.11
N ASP A 285 19.75 12.93 12.64
CA ASP A 285 20.67 14.08 12.56
C ASP A 285 21.99 13.80 11.82
N ILE A 286 21.94 13.06 10.72
CA ILE A 286 23.12 12.77 9.91
C ILE A 286 23.47 13.99 9.04
N ALA A 287 24.62 14.60 9.31
CA ALA A 287 25.16 15.68 8.51
C ALA A 287 25.71 15.13 7.18
N TRP A 288 25.22 15.66 6.06
CA TRP A 288 25.70 15.26 4.76
C TRP A 288 27.16 15.66 4.52
N GLN A 289 27.90 14.73 3.96
CA GLN A 289 29.23 14.93 3.40
C GLN A 289 29.33 14.18 2.08
N PRO A 290 30.03 14.71 1.07
CA PRO A 290 30.20 14.02 -0.20
C PRO A 290 30.98 12.72 -0.01
N GLY A 291 30.61 11.70 -0.81
CA GLY A 291 31.27 10.41 -0.80
C GLY A 291 30.30 9.24 -0.74
N GLU A 292 30.65 8.22 -0.01
CA GLU A 292 29.92 6.95 0.09
C GLU A 292 29.19 6.83 1.41
N LEU A 293 27.86 6.61 1.34
CA LEU A 293 27.02 6.21 2.46
C LEU A 293 26.72 4.71 2.33
N LYS A 294 27.11 3.90 3.32
CA LYS A 294 26.91 2.47 3.30
C LYS A 294 26.17 1.99 4.55
N ALA A 295 25.13 1.20 4.36
CA ALA A 295 24.48 0.46 5.44
C ALA A 295 24.91 -1.01 5.40
N VAL A 296 25.19 -1.57 6.56
CA VAL A 296 25.54 -2.98 6.74
C VAL A 296 24.59 -3.59 7.76
N SER A 297 23.79 -4.55 7.32
CA SER A 297 22.91 -5.32 8.20
C SER A 297 23.57 -6.60 8.66
N THR A 298 23.35 -6.95 9.91
CA THR A 298 23.83 -8.21 10.51
C THR A 298 22.64 -9.08 10.89
N TYR A 299 22.74 -10.37 10.62
CA TYR A 299 21.70 -11.37 10.84
C TYR A 299 22.07 -12.28 12.02
N ALA A 300 21.08 -12.99 12.59
CA ALA A 300 21.26 -13.87 13.73
C ALA A 300 22.32 -14.97 13.52
N ASP A 301 22.47 -15.43 12.28
CA ASP A 301 23.43 -16.45 11.88
C ASP A 301 24.84 -15.89 11.54
N GLY A 302 25.05 -14.59 11.73
CA GLY A 302 26.30 -13.90 11.45
C GLY A 302 26.50 -13.48 10.00
N ARG A 303 25.57 -13.80 9.07
CA ARG A 303 25.60 -13.25 7.71
C ARG A 303 25.44 -11.73 7.74
N THR A 304 25.88 -11.08 6.68
CA THR A 304 25.68 -9.64 6.47
C THR A 304 25.13 -9.37 5.09
N SER A 305 24.43 -8.25 4.93
CA SER A 305 24.13 -7.66 3.64
C SER A 305 24.42 -6.16 3.67
N GLU A 306 24.73 -5.59 2.52
CA GLU A 306 25.08 -4.17 2.44
C GLU A 306 24.33 -3.47 1.30
N TYR A 307 24.13 -2.18 1.47
CA TYR A 307 23.63 -1.27 0.43
C TYR A 307 24.44 0.01 0.45
N VAL A 308 24.75 0.54 -0.77
CA VAL A 308 25.67 1.68 -0.92
C VAL A 308 25.03 2.75 -1.77
N LEU A 309 25.02 3.97 -1.27
CA LEU A 309 24.72 5.19 -2.02
C LEU A 309 26.00 6.02 -2.18
N LYS A 310 26.15 6.67 -3.33
CA LYS A 310 27.28 7.56 -3.60
C LYS A 310 26.80 8.95 -4.00
N THR A 311 27.53 9.95 -3.58
CA THR A 311 27.31 11.33 -4.03
C THR A 311 27.62 11.42 -5.51
N ALA A 312 26.67 11.87 -6.32
CA ALA A 312 26.90 12.16 -7.73
C ALA A 312 27.53 13.54 -7.91
N GLY A 313 28.37 13.65 -8.93
CA GLY A 313 28.93 14.91 -9.41
C GLY A 313 27.93 15.71 -10.27
N ALA A 314 28.43 16.75 -10.94
CA ALA A 314 27.62 17.52 -11.88
C ALA A 314 27.16 16.67 -13.07
N PRO A 315 25.97 16.94 -13.65
CA PRO A 315 25.52 16.31 -14.89
C PRO A 315 26.58 16.42 -16.00
N ALA A 316 26.87 15.30 -16.67
CA ALA A 316 27.92 15.23 -17.70
C ALA A 316 27.50 14.52 -18.97
N ALA A 317 26.69 13.49 -18.89
CA ALA A 317 26.31 12.67 -20.04
C ALA A 317 24.90 12.09 -19.90
N ILE A 318 24.33 11.70 -21.03
CA ILE A 318 23.14 10.86 -21.11
C ILE A 318 23.60 9.40 -21.17
N ARG A 319 22.93 8.53 -20.42
CA ARG A 319 23.04 7.07 -20.55
C ARG A 319 21.70 6.51 -21.01
N LEU A 320 21.75 5.65 -22.05
CA LEU A 320 20.60 4.92 -22.55
C LEU A 320 20.80 3.43 -22.31
N THR A 321 19.84 2.79 -21.65
CA THR A 321 19.85 1.34 -21.39
C THR A 321 18.63 0.70 -22.03
N PRO A 322 18.78 -0.07 -23.12
CA PRO A 322 17.65 -0.74 -23.76
C PRO A 322 17.27 -2.04 -23.04
N HIS A 323 15.97 -2.26 -22.89
CA HIS A 323 15.38 -3.49 -22.39
C HIS A 323 14.48 -4.09 -23.46
N THR A 324 14.80 -5.30 -23.89
CA THR A 324 14.02 -6.09 -24.84
C THR A 324 13.69 -7.45 -24.24
N GLY A 325 12.74 -8.16 -24.82
CA GLY A 325 12.53 -9.57 -24.49
C GLY A 325 13.76 -10.44 -24.79
N PRO A 326 13.77 -11.71 -24.35
CA PRO A 326 14.93 -12.62 -24.53
C PRO A 326 15.35 -12.80 -25.99
N ARG A 327 14.42 -12.64 -26.92
CA ARG A 327 14.68 -12.73 -28.37
C ARG A 327 15.22 -11.44 -29.01
N GLY A 328 15.35 -10.36 -28.23
CA GLY A 328 15.58 -9.00 -28.74
C GLY A 328 14.27 -8.38 -29.24
N LEU A 329 14.38 -7.27 -29.97
CA LEU A 329 13.23 -6.60 -30.58
C LEU A 329 12.75 -7.39 -31.81
N VAL A 330 11.50 -7.88 -31.78
CA VAL A 330 10.91 -8.70 -32.87
C VAL A 330 10.00 -7.83 -33.72
N ALA A 331 10.13 -7.97 -35.04
CA ALA A 331 9.38 -7.16 -36.02
C ALA A 331 7.97 -7.72 -36.27
N ASP A 332 7.14 -7.77 -35.24
CA ASP A 332 5.77 -8.22 -35.30
C ASP A 332 4.74 -7.07 -35.29
N GLY A 333 5.20 -5.83 -35.17
CA GLY A 333 4.36 -4.64 -35.10
C GLY A 333 3.75 -4.36 -33.74
N ALA A 334 3.99 -5.22 -32.74
CA ALA A 334 3.48 -5.11 -31.38
C ALA A 334 4.58 -5.09 -30.31
N ASP A 335 5.72 -5.73 -30.56
CA ASP A 335 6.80 -5.86 -29.59
C ASP A 335 7.39 -4.50 -29.20
N LEU A 336 7.72 -4.36 -27.92
CA LEU A 336 8.17 -3.12 -27.30
C LEU A 336 9.62 -3.24 -26.80
N MET A 337 10.40 -2.21 -27.05
CA MET A 337 11.65 -1.92 -26.37
C MET A 337 11.42 -0.79 -25.39
N LEU A 338 11.74 -1.01 -24.11
CA LEU A 338 11.84 0.04 -23.11
C LEU A 338 13.27 0.56 -23.10
N VAL A 339 13.45 1.87 -22.95
CA VAL A 339 14.78 2.47 -22.86
C VAL A 339 14.83 3.35 -21.62
N ASP A 340 15.67 2.98 -20.65
CA ASP A 340 15.97 3.86 -19.54
C ASP A 340 16.87 5.00 -20.02
N VAL A 341 16.53 6.18 -19.57
CA VAL A 341 17.20 7.43 -19.92
C VAL A 341 17.69 8.06 -18.64
N GLU A 342 18.98 8.10 -18.44
CA GLU A 342 19.56 8.66 -17.23
C GLU A 342 20.51 9.81 -17.54
N VAL A 343 20.50 10.82 -16.70
CA VAL A 343 21.55 11.83 -16.66
C VAL A 343 22.57 11.39 -15.62
N VAL A 344 23.80 11.22 -16.06
CA VAL A 344 24.91 10.72 -15.24
C VAL A 344 26.04 11.74 -15.16
N ASP A 345 26.82 11.65 -14.10
CA ASP A 345 28.04 12.42 -13.92
C ASP A 345 29.22 11.82 -14.71
N LYS A 346 30.42 12.40 -14.56
CA LYS A 346 31.64 11.91 -15.23
C LYS A 346 32.07 10.50 -14.78
N ALA A 347 31.63 10.06 -13.60
CA ALA A 347 31.89 8.71 -13.08
C ALA A 347 30.80 7.71 -13.50
N GLY A 348 29.77 8.13 -14.23
CA GLY A 348 28.65 7.30 -14.66
C GLY A 348 27.59 7.10 -13.55
N GLN A 349 27.63 7.85 -12.47
CA GLN A 349 26.60 7.83 -11.43
C GLN A 349 25.40 8.65 -11.86
N ARG A 350 24.17 8.11 -11.66
CA ARG A 350 22.94 8.89 -11.88
C ARG A 350 22.92 10.11 -10.98
N VAL A 351 22.59 11.26 -11.55
CA VAL A 351 22.49 12.53 -10.84
C VAL A 351 21.04 12.75 -10.38
N PRO A 352 20.71 12.48 -9.11
CA PRO A 352 19.32 12.51 -8.62
C PRO A 352 18.75 13.93 -8.51
N THR A 353 19.53 14.95 -8.82
CA THR A 353 19.09 16.35 -8.86
C THR A 353 18.95 16.89 -10.29
N ALA A 354 19.06 16.01 -11.31
CA ALA A 354 18.99 16.44 -12.70
C ALA A 354 17.54 16.47 -13.24
N PHE A 355 17.25 17.53 -14.01
CA PHE A 355 15.97 17.79 -14.68
C PHE A 355 16.14 18.19 -16.14
N ASN A 356 17.24 17.81 -16.75
CA ASN A 356 17.56 18.16 -18.13
C ASN A 356 16.45 17.68 -19.07
N ALA A 357 16.03 18.55 -19.97
CA ALA A 357 15.20 18.18 -21.11
C ALA A 357 16.03 17.36 -22.11
N ILE A 358 15.56 16.18 -22.44
CA ILE A 358 16.21 15.27 -23.36
C ILE A 358 15.44 15.27 -24.69
N HIS A 359 16.16 15.53 -25.78
CA HIS A 359 15.62 15.51 -27.14
C HIS A 359 15.91 14.17 -27.80
N PHE A 360 14.87 13.50 -28.25
CA PHE A 360 14.94 12.17 -28.87
C PHE A 360 14.72 12.24 -30.36
N LYS A 361 15.52 11.47 -31.09
CA LYS A 361 15.33 11.21 -32.53
C LYS A 361 15.40 9.70 -32.77
N LEU A 362 14.31 9.14 -33.29
CA LEU A 362 14.22 7.74 -33.69
C LEU A 362 14.26 7.63 -35.18
N ASP A 363 15.18 6.79 -35.72
CA ASP A 363 15.29 6.47 -37.13
C ASP A 363 15.20 4.94 -37.33
N GLY A 364 14.62 4.51 -38.48
CA GLY A 364 14.60 3.10 -38.90
C GLY A 364 13.28 2.36 -38.65
N ALA A 365 13.37 1.04 -38.46
CA ALA A 365 12.22 0.12 -38.46
C ALA A 365 11.50 0.05 -37.10
N ALA A 366 11.15 1.21 -36.56
CA ALA A 366 10.44 1.31 -35.26
C ALA A 366 9.54 2.54 -35.20
N ILE A 367 8.64 2.56 -34.24
CA ILE A 367 7.65 3.61 -34.00
C ILE A 367 7.88 4.19 -32.62
N TRP A 368 7.99 5.52 -32.53
CA TRP A 368 8.07 6.24 -31.27
C TRP A 368 6.76 6.15 -30.50
N LYS A 369 6.85 5.74 -29.24
CA LYS A 369 5.71 5.70 -28.30
C LYS A 369 5.87 6.70 -27.18
N GLY A 370 7.06 7.33 -27.08
CA GLY A 370 7.33 8.36 -26.07
C GLY A 370 7.52 7.82 -24.68
N GLY A 371 7.42 8.71 -23.74
CA GLY A 371 7.48 8.45 -22.31
C GLY A 371 6.46 9.31 -21.57
N ILE A 372 6.63 9.43 -20.28
CA ILE A 372 5.77 10.25 -19.43
C ILE A 372 6.66 11.07 -18.50
N ALA A 373 6.40 12.37 -18.43
CA ALA A 373 6.99 13.27 -17.46
C ALA A 373 6.01 14.36 -17.09
N GLN A 374 6.16 14.93 -15.91
CA GLN A 374 5.44 16.15 -15.57
C GLN A 374 6.07 17.30 -16.38
N MET A 375 5.33 17.80 -17.35
CA MET A 375 5.76 18.94 -18.15
C MET A 375 5.28 20.22 -17.47
N GLU A 376 6.19 21.18 -17.26
CA GLU A 376 5.80 22.55 -16.96
C GLU A 376 5.08 23.15 -18.16
N GLY A 377 3.90 23.57 -17.99
CA GLY A 377 3.11 24.29 -18.95
C GLY A 377 1.92 24.92 -18.25
N PRO A 378 1.34 26.01 -18.74
CA PRO A 378 0.14 26.52 -18.13
C PRO A 378 -0.88 25.39 -18.14
N ALA A 379 -1.19 24.87 -16.95
CA ALA A 379 -2.38 24.07 -16.77
C ALA A 379 -3.52 24.89 -17.39
N ASP A 380 -4.21 24.38 -18.41
CA ASP A 380 -5.42 25.02 -18.87
C ASP A 380 -6.41 25.00 -17.71
N PRO A 381 -6.68 26.14 -17.04
CA PRO A 381 -7.55 26.16 -15.87
C PRO A 381 -8.95 25.65 -16.18
N ALA A 382 -9.34 25.68 -17.46
CA ALA A 382 -10.63 25.18 -17.93
C ALA A 382 -10.62 23.65 -18.13
N LYS A 383 -9.46 23.06 -18.37
CA LYS A 383 -9.33 21.61 -18.67
C LYS A 383 -8.70 20.80 -17.55
N LYS A 384 -8.16 21.43 -16.49
CA LYS A 384 -7.44 20.76 -15.37
C LYS A 384 -6.42 19.72 -15.86
N THR A 385 -5.73 19.99 -16.95
CA THR A 385 -4.79 19.07 -17.58
C THR A 385 -3.40 19.67 -17.56
N SER A 386 -2.51 19.19 -16.71
CA SER A 386 -1.09 19.35 -16.95
C SER A 386 -0.68 18.47 -18.13
N ALA A 387 0.20 18.96 -18.98
CA ALA A 387 0.76 18.13 -20.05
C ALA A 387 1.63 17.04 -19.44
N ASN A 388 1.38 15.77 -19.79
CA ASN A 388 2.18 14.62 -19.32
C ASN A 388 3.24 14.17 -20.32
N GLY A 389 3.39 14.89 -21.43
CA GLY A 389 4.41 14.62 -22.43
C GLY A 389 4.21 13.36 -23.26
N ILE A 390 3.04 12.72 -23.25
CA ILE A 390 2.76 11.52 -24.06
C ILE A 390 3.06 11.82 -25.54
N LEU A 391 3.85 10.98 -26.18
CA LEU A 391 4.35 11.09 -27.57
C LEU A 391 5.29 12.27 -27.85
N ALA A 392 5.59 13.11 -26.86
CA ALA A 392 6.60 14.16 -27.05
C ALA A 392 7.96 13.56 -27.36
N THR A 393 8.71 14.22 -28.24
CA THR A 393 10.11 13.88 -28.58
C THR A 393 11.11 14.64 -27.73
N THR A 394 10.64 15.52 -26.87
CA THR A 394 11.43 16.19 -25.83
C THR A 394 10.76 15.91 -24.50
N LEU A 395 11.47 15.25 -23.61
CA LEU A 395 10.98 14.88 -22.28
C LEU A 395 12.03 15.20 -21.23
N PRO A 396 11.70 15.80 -20.10
CA PRO A 396 12.64 15.93 -19.01
C PRO A 396 12.94 14.56 -18.37
N VAL A 397 14.16 14.41 -17.85
CA VAL A 397 14.36 13.46 -16.75
C VAL A 397 13.77 14.07 -15.49
N GLU A 398 13.28 13.22 -14.60
CA GLU A 398 12.84 13.61 -13.26
C GLU A 398 13.74 12.89 -12.26
N LEU A 399 14.47 13.67 -11.45
CA LEU A 399 15.48 13.12 -10.54
C LEU A 399 16.50 12.23 -11.26
N GLY A 400 16.94 12.71 -12.40
CA GLY A 400 18.00 12.08 -13.21
C GLY A 400 17.55 10.88 -14.02
N VAL A 401 16.25 10.51 -14.06
CA VAL A 401 15.78 9.34 -14.81
C VAL A 401 14.47 9.59 -15.54
N ASN A 402 14.29 8.92 -16.66
CA ASN A 402 13.02 8.71 -17.34
C ASN A 402 13.08 7.37 -18.08
N ARG A 403 11.95 6.92 -18.66
CA ARG A 403 11.88 5.75 -19.53
C ARG A 403 11.03 6.08 -20.75
N VAL A 404 11.53 5.69 -21.92
CA VAL A 404 10.80 5.86 -23.18
C VAL A 404 10.53 4.50 -23.82
N LEU A 405 9.49 4.43 -24.63
CA LEU A 405 8.98 3.23 -25.26
C LEU A 405 9.07 3.35 -26.77
N ILE A 406 9.56 2.29 -27.40
CA ILE A 406 9.69 2.16 -28.84
C ILE A 406 9.02 0.86 -29.26
N ARG A 407 8.12 0.93 -30.24
CA ARG A 407 7.41 -0.23 -30.78
C ARG A 407 8.01 -0.67 -32.11
N SER A 408 8.16 -1.97 -32.33
CA SER A 408 8.60 -2.53 -33.61
C SER A 408 7.60 -2.20 -34.74
N THR A 409 8.08 -2.22 -35.98
CA THR A 409 7.23 -2.34 -37.17
C THR A 409 7.09 -3.80 -37.58
N THR A 410 6.23 -4.08 -38.57
CA THR A 410 6.16 -5.42 -39.20
C THR A 410 7.30 -5.73 -40.19
N LYS A 411 8.19 -4.75 -40.44
CA LYS A 411 9.38 -4.92 -41.26
C LYS A 411 10.61 -4.90 -40.38
N ALA A 412 11.35 -5.99 -40.38
CA ALA A 412 12.63 -6.06 -39.70
C ALA A 412 13.63 -5.08 -40.30
N GLY A 413 14.47 -4.51 -39.47
CA GLY A 413 15.49 -3.57 -39.95
C GLY A 413 16.24 -2.87 -38.82
N LYS A 414 17.16 -1.99 -39.20
CA LYS A 414 17.93 -1.18 -38.26
C LYS A 414 17.01 -0.21 -37.50
N VAL A 415 17.27 -0.05 -36.20
CA VAL A 415 16.65 0.92 -35.33
C VAL A 415 17.74 1.73 -34.65
N THR A 416 17.67 3.05 -34.77
CA THR A 416 18.61 3.98 -34.12
C THR A 416 17.83 4.98 -33.28
N LEU A 417 18.12 5.03 -31.98
CA LEU A 417 17.63 6.06 -31.08
C LEU A 417 18.78 6.97 -30.67
N ASN A 418 18.67 8.26 -30.93
CA ASN A 418 19.60 9.28 -30.45
C ASN A 418 18.92 10.12 -29.35
N ALA A 419 19.69 10.46 -28.33
CA ALA A 419 19.27 11.34 -27.23
C ALA A 419 20.32 12.45 -27.05
N THR A 420 19.87 13.69 -27.02
CA THR A 420 20.71 14.89 -26.84
C THR A 420 20.11 15.81 -25.78
N ALA A 421 20.95 16.57 -25.10
CA ALA A 421 20.55 17.65 -24.21
C ALA A 421 21.65 18.69 -24.12
N ASP A 422 21.29 19.93 -23.82
CA ASP A 422 22.24 21.02 -23.68
C ASP A 422 23.24 20.74 -22.54
N GLY A 423 24.53 20.91 -22.86
CA GLY A 423 25.61 20.74 -21.89
C GLY A 423 25.94 19.28 -21.52
N LEU A 424 25.29 18.28 -22.13
CA LEU A 424 25.54 16.86 -21.85
C LEU A 424 26.15 16.14 -23.08
N THR A 425 27.02 15.20 -22.84
CA THR A 425 27.42 14.24 -23.88
C THR A 425 26.22 13.42 -24.32
N SER A 426 25.95 13.38 -25.62
CA SER A 426 24.84 12.66 -26.23
C SER A 426 25.03 11.14 -26.15
N ALA A 427 23.92 10.40 -26.25
CA ALA A 427 23.92 8.94 -26.31
C ALA A 427 23.14 8.43 -27.53
N SER A 428 23.49 7.22 -27.99
CA SER A 428 22.81 6.54 -29.09
C SER A 428 22.72 5.04 -28.87
N ILE A 429 21.55 4.48 -29.21
CA ILE A 429 21.33 3.03 -29.28
C ILE A 429 21.23 2.65 -30.77
N ASN A 430 21.94 1.61 -31.14
CA ASN A 430 21.86 1.01 -32.47
C ASN A 430 21.61 -0.49 -32.33
N LEU A 431 20.48 -0.95 -32.87
CA LEU A 431 20.11 -2.36 -32.89
C LEU A 431 19.34 -2.69 -34.17
N ALA A 432 19.04 -3.96 -34.38
CA ALA A 432 18.18 -4.40 -35.47
C ALA A 432 17.01 -5.20 -34.91
N SER A 433 15.80 -4.89 -35.39
CA SER A 433 14.65 -5.74 -35.13
C SER A 433 14.76 -7.02 -35.97
N LYS A 434 14.36 -8.16 -35.35
CA LYS A 434 14.44 -9.49 -35.97
C LYS A 434 13.16 -9.82 -36.70
N PRO A 435 13.24 -10.45 -37.89
CA PRO A 435 12.06 -10.85 -38.63
C PRO A 435 11.31 -11.96 -37.89
N VAL A 436 10.00 -11.98 -38.05
CA VAL A 436 9.12 -13.06 -37.55
C VAL A 436 8.26 -13.57 -38.72
N ALA A 437 8.10 -14.88 -38.78
CA ALA A 437 7.24 -15.49 -39.79
C ALA A 437 5.77 -15.35 -39.37
N VAL A 438 4.95 -14.85 -40.28
CA VAL A 438 3.48 -14.78 -40.10
C VAL A 438 2.88 -15.82 -41.03
N LYS A 439 2.02 -16.69 -40.47
CA LYS A 439 1.28 -17.68 -41.24
C LYS A 439 -0.22 -17.39 -41.11
N ASP A 440 -0.89 -17.23 -42.24
CA ASP A 440 -2.33 -16.97 -42.31
C ASP A 440 -2.79 -15.76 -41.45
N GLY A 441 -1.94 -14.72 -41.36
CA GLY A 441 -2.17 -13.54 -40.54
C GLY A 441 -1.94 -13.74 -39.03
N LEU A 442 -1.47 -14.92 -38.61
CA LEU A 442 -1.20 -15.25 -37.23
C LEU A 442 0.30 -15.26 -36.94
N LEU A 443 0.67 -14.74 -35.78
CA LEU A 443 2.02 -14.80 -35.23
C LEU A 443 2.20 -16.10 -34.45
N PRO A 444 3.39 -16.74 -34.50
CA PRO A 444 3.67 -17.86 -33.62
C PRO A 444 3.72 -17.41 -32.16
N VAL A 445 3.23 -18.25 -31.27
CA VAL A 445 3.43 -18.11 -29.83
C VAL A 445 4.74 -18.79 -29.46
N PHE A 446 5.61 -18.10 -28.76
CA PHE A 446 6.90 -18.61 -28.32
C PHE A 446 6.82 -19.01 -26.85
N ALA A 447 7.19 -20.26 -26.55
CA ALA A 447 7.14 -20.78 -25.18
C ALA A 447 8.03 -19.96 -24.21
N GLU A 448 9.15 -19.48 -24.70
CA GLU A 448 10.10 -18.63 -23.94
C GLU A 448 9.58 -17.22 -23.64
N ASP A 449 8.47 -16.79 -24.24
CA ASP A 449 7.81 -15.52 -23.90
C ASP A 449 6.96 -15.64 -22.64
N TYR A 450 6.67 -16.86 -22.20
CA TYR A 450 6.01 -17.05 -20.91
C TYR A 450 7.01 -16.90 -19.79
N GLN A 451 6.65 -16.07 -18.80
CA GLN A 451 7.39 -16.04 -17.56
C GLN A 451 7.35 -17.44 -16.92
N PRO A 452 8.49 -17.98 -16.47
CA PRO A 452 8.48 -19.23 -15.74
C PRO A 452 7.57 -19.07 -14.49
N SER A 453 6.76 -20.06 -14.23
CA SER A 453 6.02 -20.10 -12.96
C SER A 453 7.01 -20.35 -11.82
N ASP A 454 6.76 -19.77 -10.66
CA ASP A 454 7.56 -20.01 -9.45
C ASP A 454 7.35 -21.41 -8.84
N LEU A 455 6.75 -22.34 -9.57
CA LEU A 455 6.55 -23.73 -9.12
C LEU A 455 7.88 -24.44 -8.81
N SER A 456 8.96 -24.06 -9.49
CA SER A 456 10.31 -24.58 -9.20
C SER A 456 10.87 -24.13 -7.85
N ARG A 457 10.34 -23.06 -7.28
CA ARG A 457 10.69 -22.55 -5.95
C ARG A 457 10.32 -23.52 -4.84
N GLY A 458 9.35 -24.40 -5.08
CA GLY A 458 8.78 -25.28 -4.07
C GLY A 458 7.73 -24.57 -3.20
N PRO A 459 7.23 -25.22 -2.16
CA PRO A 459 6.26 -24.61 -1.26
C PRO A 459 6.89 -23.43 -0.53
N THR A 460 6.07 -22.39 -0.31
CA THR A 460 6.48 -21.29 0.59
C THR A 460 6.89 -21.87 1.94
N PRO A 461 8.07 -21.51 2.48
CA PRO A 461 8.46 -21.93 3.81
C PRO A 461 7.36 -21.60 4.81
N ALA A 462 7.14 -22.48 5.78
CA ALA A 462 6.20 -22.22 6.85
C ALA A 462 6.67 -20.96 7.60
N GLY A 463 6.09 -19.83 7.22
CA GLY A 463 6.24 -18.59 7.96
C GLY A 463 5.40 -18.66 9.25
N PRO A 464 5.46 -17.63 10.10
CA PRO A 464 4.60 -17.54 11.25
C PRO A 464 3.15 -17.60 10.79
N SER A 465 2.53 -18.74 11.04
CA SER A 465 1.10 -18.94 10.83
C SER A 465 0.33 -18.04 11.79
N TYR A 466 -0.83 -17.59 11.38
CA TYR A 466 -1.75 -16.90 12.30
C TYR A 466 -2.35 -17.88 13.27
N THR A 467 -1.63 -18.17 14.33
CA THR A 467 -2.24 -18.70 15.53
C THR A 467 -2.55 -17.55 16.46
N PRO A 468 -3.74 -17.50 17.05
CA PRO A 468 -4.06 -16.51 18.06
C PRO A 468 -2.98 -16.56 19.15
N PHE A 469 -2.22 -15.50 19.25
CA PHE A 469 -1.12 -15.40 20.21
C PHE A 469 -1.61 -15.35 21.65
N ARG A 470 -2.85 -14.89 21.84
CA ARG A 470 -3.52 -14.75 23.14
C ARG A 470 -4.92 -15.34 23.06
N ARG A 471 -5.41 -15.90 24.14
CA ARG A 471 -6.81 -16.35 24.22
C ARG A 471 -7.74 -15.22 24.62
N THR A 472 -8.84 -15.10 23.90
CA THR A 472 -9.94 -14.22 24.24
C THR A 472 -10.55 -14.64 25.58
N ILE A 473 -10.90 -13.65 26.37
CA ILE A 473 -11.58 -13.82 27.63
C ILE A 473 -13.06 -13.53 27.43
N ALA A 474 -13.91 -14.49 27.73
CA ALA A 474 -15.35 -14.34 27.58
C ALA A 474 -15.90 -13.30 28.58
N VAL A 475 -16.71 -12.38 28.07
CA VAL A 475 -17.44 -11.37 28.82
C VAL A 475 -18.85 -11.90 29.12
N ALA A 476 -19.28 -11.87 30.36
CA ALA A 476 -20.60 -12.35 30.81
C ALA A 476 -21.63 -11.23 30.83
N ASN A 477 -21.21 -10.00 31.16
CA ASN A 477 -22.10 -8.84 31.27
C ASN A 477 -21.32 -7.56 31.04
N ILE A 478 -21.98 -6.50 30.60
CA ILE A 478 -21.37 -5.18 30.38
C ILE A 478 -22.27 -4.13 31.04
N VAL A 479 -21.68 -3.28 31.85
CA VAL A 479 -22.34 -2.14 32.47
C VAL A 479 -21.58 -0.85 32.16
N ALA A 480 -22.28 0.27 32.12
CA ALA A 480 -21.70 1.56 31.79
C ALA A 480 -22.24 2.68 32.66
N GLY A 481 -21.50 3.76 32.80
CA GLY A 481 -21.89 4.95 33.54
C GLY A 481 -23.12 5.65 32.97
N SER A 482 -23.34 5.52 31.67
CA SER A 482 -24.51 6.04 30.96
C SER A 482 -24.80 5.21 29.72
N ASN A 483 -25.99 5.37 29.13
CA ASN A 483 -26.44 4.66 27.93
C ASN A 483 -26.27 3.14 28.04
N SER A 484 -26.57 2.58 29.21
CA SER A 484 -26.32 1.16 29.53
C SER A 484 -27.07 0.18 28.64
N ALA A 485 -28.18 0.59 28.01
CA ALA A 485 -28.91 -0.23 27.06
C ALA A 485 -28.06 -0.54 25.78
N ASP A 486 -27.13 0.32 25.44
CA ASP A 486 -26.24 0.20 24.30
C ASP A 486 -24.86 -0.39 24.66
N ALA A 487 -24.60 -0.69 25.94
CA ALA A 487 -23.30 -1.12 26.41
C ALA A 487 -22.78 -2.36 25.65
N GLY A 488 -23.67 -3.29 25.28
CA GLY A 488 -23.35 -4.48 24.52
C GLY A 488 -22.74 -4.20 23.13
N LYS A 489 -23.02 -3.04 22.54
CA LYS A 489 -22.46 -2.62 21.26
C LYS A 489 -20.94 -2.40 21.29
N SER A 490 -20.33 -2.36 22.46
CA SER A 490 -18.89 -2.28 22.63
C SER A 490 -18.17 -3.64 22.56
N HIS A 491 -18.94 -4.72 22.35
CA HIS A 491 -18.41 -6.09 22.28
C HIS A 491 -19.42 -7.02 21.56
N ASP A 492 -19.85 -6.63 20.36
CA ASP A 492 -20.88 -7.35 19.60
C ASP A 492 -20.38 -7.88 18.24
N ASP A 493 -19.09 -7.82 17.98
CA ASP A 493 -18.45 -8.21 16.72
C ASP A 493 -18.96 -7.41 15.51
N ASN A 494 -19.45 -6.20 15.72
CA ASN A 494 -19.98 -5.36 14.67
C ASN A 494 -19.26 -4.00 14.61
N GLU A 495 -18.40 -3.83 13.62
CA GLU A 495 -17.61 -2.61 13.40
C GLU A 495 -18.46 -1.36 13.07
N THR A 496 -19.78 -1.52 12.87
CA THR A 496 -20.69 -0.43 12.52
C THR A 496 -21.47 0.09 13.73
N THR A 497 -21.39 -0.57 14.87
CA THR A 497 -22.03 -0.17 16.12
C THR A 497 -21.03 0.38 17.14
N ALA A 498 -21.50 1.14 18.11
CA ALA A 498 -20.67 1.63 19.19
C ALA A 498 -21.51 1.95 20.44
N TRP A 499 -20.90 1.80 21.59
CA TRP A 499 -21.38 2.44 22.80
C TRP A 499 -20.70 3.80 23.00
N SER A 500 -21.44 4.80 23.50
CA SER A 500 -20.88 6.10 23.86
C SER A 500 -21.46 6.59 25.17
N SER A 501 -20.61 7.15 26.06
CA SER A 501 -21.08 7.82 27.27
C SER A 501 -21.81 9.13 26.93
N ASP A 502 -22.55 9.67 27.91
CA ASP A 502 -23.36 10.89 27.76
C ASP A 502 -22.56 12.19 27.63
N GLY A 503 -21.24 12.13 27.88
CA GLY A 503 -20.33 13.29 27.79
C GLY A 503 -20.07 13.97 29.13
N THR A 504 -20.55 13.42 30.26
CA THR A 504 -20.19 13.89 31.58
C THR A 504 -19.00 13.11 32.16
N PRO A 505 -18.09 13.75 32.92
CA PRO A 505 -16.92 13.09 33.48
C PRO A 505 -17.28 11.87 34.37
N GLU A 506 -18.31 11.99 35.16
CA GLU A 506 -18.74 10.98 36.14
C GLU A 506 -19.24 9.71 35.47
N ASN A 507 -19.78 9.83 34.26
CA ASN A 507 -20.39 8.74 33.51
C ASN A 507 -19.50 8.22 32.37
N ALA A 508 -18.29 8.75 32.19
CA ALA A 508 -17.38 8.39 31.11
C ALA A 508 -16.61 7.09 31.40
N TRP A 509 -17.34 5.99 31.66
CA TRP A 509 -16.75 4.68 31.92
C TRP A 509 -17.63 3.54 31.44
N ILE A 510 -16.99 2.40 31.16
CA ILE A 510 -17.62 1.12 30.82
C ILE A 510 -16.88 0.00 31.56
N GLU A 511 -17.61 -1.02 32.01
CA GLU A 511 -17.08 -2.16 32.78
C GLU A 511 -17.59 -3.47 32.18
N TYR A 512 -16.64 -4.39 31.99
CA TYR A 512 -16.84 -5.73 31.46
C TYR A 512 -16.72 -6.73 32.64
N ASP A 513 -17.80 -7.44 32.95
CA ASP A 513 -17.80 -8.56 33.87
C ASP A 513 -17.32 -9.82 33.11
N LEU A 514 -16.17 -10.34 33.47
CA LEU A 514 -15.61 -11.54 32.85
C LEU A 514 -16.39 -12.77 33.35
N ALA A 515 -16.53 -13.78 32.47
CA ALA A 515 -17.25 -15.01 32.82
C ALA A 515 -16.69 -15.74 34.05
N LYS A 516 -15.41 -15.54 34.35
CA LYS A 516 -14.71 -16.00 35.57
C LYS A 516 -13.49 -15.15 35.84
N ALA A 517 -13.03 -15.12 37.08
CA ALA A 517 -11.77 -14.50 37.41
C ALA A 517 -10.61 -15.24 36.74
N GLN A 518 -9.77 -14.51 36.01
CA GLN A 518 -8.64 -15.07 35.30
C GLN A 518 -7.55 -14.02 35.03
N ALA A 519 -6.39 -14.47 34.57
CA ALA A 519 -5.27 -13.58 34.25
C ALA A 519 -5.62 -12.75 33.00
N VAL A 520 -5.53 -11.43 33.12
CA VAL A 520 -5.71 -10.45 32.05
C VAL A 520 -4.40 -9.70 31.88
N SER A 521 -3.97 -9.47 30.66
CA SER A 521 -2.70 -8.78 30.39
C SER A 521 -2.74 -7.87 29.16
N HIS A 522 -3.81 -7.92 28.38
CA HIS A 522 -3.88 -7.17 27.15
C HIS A 522 -5.32 -6.80 26.78
N LEU A 523 -5.50 -5.63 26.20
CA LEU A 523 -6.78 -5.11 25.71
C LEU A 523 -6.60 -4.50 24.34
N SER A 524 -7.34 -4.98 23.37
CA SER A 524 -7.42 -4.38 22.03
C SER A 524 -8.73 -3.62 21.90
N LEU A 525 -8.65 -2.32 21.62
CA LEU A 525 -9.79 -1.41 21.56
C LEU A 525 -9.94 -0.82 20.16
N ARG A 526 -11.14 -0.84 19.62
CA ARG A 526 -11.54 0.06 18.55
C ARG A 526 -12.40 1.18 19.13
N LEU A 527 -11.92 2.41 19.00
CA LEU A 527 -12.55 3.60 19.55
C LEU A 527 -13.10 4.47 18.42
N THR A 528 -14.14 5.24 18.64
CA THR A 528 -14.64 6.16 17.62
C THR A 528 -13.65 7.30 17.39
N GLY A 529 -13.54 7.78 16.14
CA GLY A 529 -12.61 8.84 15.79
C GLY A 529 -11.13 8.49 16.01
N TRP A 530 -10.78 7.22 16.15
CA TRP A 530 -9.44 6.72 16.45
C TRP A 530 -8.34 7.25 15.51
N ARG A 531 -8.70 7.68 14.31
CA ARG A 531 -7.80 8.28 13.31
C ARG A 531 -7.25 9.63 13.73
N LEU A 532 -8.08 10.41 14.40
CA LEU A 532 -7.81 11.79 14.79
C LEU A 532 -7.76 11.97 16.29
N ARG A 533 -8.33 11.01 17.06
CA ARG A 533 -8.61 11.18 18.47
C ARG A 533 -7.75 10.29 19.36
N ALA A 534 -7.15 10.91 20.35
CA ALA A 534 -6.50 10.23 21.45
C ALA A 534 -7.41 10.23 22.68
N TYR A 535 -7.40 9.13 23.41
CA TYR A 535 -8.22 8.92 24.59
C TYR A 535 -7.33 8.79 25.82
N PRO A 536 -7.34 9.74 26.75
CA PRO A 536 -6.70 9.59 28.05
C PRO A 536 -7.57 8.66 28.90
N ILE A 537 -7.10 7.45 29.16
CA ILE A 537 -7.87 6.41 29.85
C ILE A 537 -7.10 5.79 31.01
N ARG A 538 -7.87 5.30 31.99
CA ARG A 538 -7.41 4.39 33.05
C ARG A 538 -8.19 3.10 32.90
N ILE A 539 -7.48 1.98 33.00
CA ILE A 539 -8.07 0.64 33.05
C ILE A 539 -7.80 0.05 34.41
N THR A 540 -8.84 -0.45 35.04
CA THR A 540 -8.74 -1.15 36.32
C THR A 540 -9.26 -2.59 36.18
N LEU A 541 -8.65 -3.51 36.90
CA LEU A 541 -9.14 -4.87 37.10
C LEU A 541 -9.40 -5.10 38.58
N ASP A 542 -10.66 -5.34 38.97
CA ASP A 542 -11.14 -5.41 40.36
C ASP A 542 -10.62 -4.21 41.20
N ASN A 543 -10.78 -2.99 40.67
CA ASN A 543 -10.30 -1.71 41.24
C ASN A 543 -8.76 -1.51 41.27
N LYS A 544 -7.94 -2.49 40.85
CA LYS A 544 -6.50 -2.31 40.72
C LYS A 544 -6.20 -1.69 39.36
N VAL A 545 -5.44 -0.59 39.32
CA VAL A 545 -4.99 0.01 38.06
C VAL A 545 -4.01 -0.94 37.33
N VAL A 546 -4.36 -1.29 36.12
CA VAL A 546 -3.55 -2.16 35.24
C VAL A 546 -2.99 -1.41 34.03
N PHE A 547 -3.60 -0.27 33.69
CA PHE A 547 -3.11 0.67 32.68
C PHE A 547 -3.59 2.09 33.00
N GLU A 548 -2.74 3.07 32.76
CA GLU A 548 -3.12 4.49 32.76
C GLU A 548 -2.26 5.24 31.75
N GLY A 549 -2.89 5.94 30.80
CA GLY A 549 -2.18 6.66 29.74
C GLY A 549 -3.12 7.20 28.67
N VAL A 550 -2.51 7.73 27.61
CA VAL A 550 -3.23 8.18 26.41
C VAL A 550 -3.10 7.09 25.35
N THR A 551 -4.19 6.77 24.67
CA THR A 551 -4.17 5.76 23.62
C THR A 551 -3.16 6.12 22.52
N PRO A 552 -2.33 5.16 22.07
CA PRO A 552 -1.37 5.39 20.99
C PRO A 552 -2.07 5.58 19.64
N LYS A 553 -1.31 6.01 18.67
CA LYS A 553 -1.72 5.99 17.26
C LYS A 553 -1.93 4.55 16.80
N SER A 554 -2.96 4.31 15.99
CA SER A 554 -3.25 2.98 15.45
C SER A 554 -3.84 3.04 14.05
N LEU A 555 -3.97 1.89 13.40
CA LEU A 555 -4.61 1.73 12.09
C LEU A 555 -6.05 1.20 12.20
N GLY A 556 -6.66 1.32 13.34
CA GLY A 556 -8.03 0.89 13.59
C GLY A 556 -8.25 0.39 15.00
N TYR A 557 -7.36 -0.45 15.48
CA TYR A 557 -7.35 -0.95 16.86
C TYR A 557 -6.17 -0.35 17.63
N VAL A 558 -6.43 -0.06 18.89
CA VAL A 558 -5.41 0.33 19.87
C VAL A 558 -5.10 -0.89 20.70
N ASP A 559 -3.88 -1.39 20.61
CA ASP A 559 -3.40 -2.52 21.40
C ASP A 559 -2.68 -2.01 22.65
N LEU A 560 -3.21 -2.40 23.81
CA LEU A 560 -2.73 -1.95 25.12
C LEU A 560 -2.21 -3.13 25.93
N ASP A 561 -0.90 -3.19 26.14
CA ASP A 561 -0.32 -4.09 27.13
C ASP A 561 -0.58 -3.54 28.52
N MET A 562 -1.20 -4.35 29.35
CA MET A 562 -1.55 -4.02 30.74
C MET A 562 -0.60 -4.72 31.71
N THR A 563 -0.42 -4.17 32.89
CA THR A 563 0.22 -4.89 33.99
C THR A 563 -0.58 -6.17 34.27
N PRO A 564 0.01 -7.36 34.08
CA PRO A 564 -0.72 -8.62 34.27
C PRO A 564 -1.34 -8.72 35.65
N ALA A 565 -2.61 -9.05 35.71
CA ALA A 565 -3.35 -9.22 36.97
C ALA A 565 -4.45 -10.27 36.79
N THR A 566 -4.89 -10.85 37.91
CA THR A 566 -6.03 -11.78 37.93
C THR A 566 -7.23 -11.07 38.52
N GLY A 567 -8.36 -11.15 37.87
CA GLY A 567 -9.60 -10.50 38.31
C GLY A 567 -10.79 -10.86 37.41
N SER A 568 -11.92 -10.28 37.71
CA SER A 568 -13.20 -10.56 37.06
C SER A 568 -13.93 -9.33 36.53
N LYS A 569 -13.52 -8.11 36.89
CA LYS A 569 -14.17 -6.86 36.46
C LYS A 569 -13.16 -5.91 35.87
N LEU A 570 -13.20 -5.75 34.55
CA LEU A 570 -12.34 -4.81 33.84
C LEU A 570 -13.11 -3.54 33.52
N ARG A 571 -12.66 -2.41 34.07
CA ARG A 571 -13.27 -1.10 33.82
C ARG A 571 -12.36 -0.17 33.08
N ILE A 572 -12.88 0.46 32.02
CA ILE A 572 -12.24 1.53 31.27
C ILE A 572 -12.90 2.85 31.70
N THR A 573 -12.10 3.82 32.12
CA THR A 573 -12.57 5.14 32.53
C THR A 573 -11.78 6.21 31.81
N LEU A 574 -12.47 7.23 31.27
CA LEU A 574 -11.83 8.40 30.69
C LEU A 574 -11.26 9.28 31.83
N THR A 575 -10.00 9.66 31.75
CA THR A 575 -9.31 10.45 32.79
C THR A 575 -9.16 11.93 32.44
N GLY A 576 -9.50 12.30 31.22
CA GLY A 576 -9.48 13.66 30.72
C GLY A 576 -10.31 13.80 29.45
N PRO A 577 -10.61 15.04 29.01
CA PRO A 577 -11.37 15.24 27.77
C PRO A 577 -10.57 14.78 26.56
N THR A 578 -11.27 14.13 25.61
CA THR A 578 -10.68 13.75 24.32
C THR A 578 -10.46 14.97 23.43
N LYS A 579 -9.41 14.91 22.61
CA LYS A 579 -9.08 15.95 21.62
C LYS A 579 -8.80 15.28 20.29
N ASP A 580 -9.23 15.93 19.21
CA ASP A 580 -8.82 15.51 17.89
C ASP A 580 -7.38 15.98 17.62
N LEU A 581 -6.54 15.01 17.33
CA LEU A 581 -5.14 15.19 16.98
C LEU A 581 -4.93 14.56 15.60
N ASP A 582 -4.01 15.09 14.81
CA ASP A 582 -3.59 14.39 13.60
C ASP A 582 -2.87 13.10 14.00
N ALA A 583 -3.61 11.99 13.97
CA ALA A 583 -3.10 10.70 14.44
C ALA A 583 -2.09 10.09 13.48
N PHE A 584 -2.20 10.35 12.18
CA PHE A 584 -1.38 9.71 11.14
C PHE A 584 -0.59 10.70 10.27
N GLY A 585 -0.48 11.97 10.66
CA GLY A 585 0.08 12.98 9.79
C GLY A 585 -0.80 13.15 8.54
N ASN A 586 -0.26 13.58 7.45
CA ASN A 586 -1.00 13.99 6.27
C ASN A 586 -1.60 12.86 5.42
N ILE A 587 -2.39 11.96 5.98
CA ILE A 587 -3.26 11.12 5.15
C ILE A 587 -4.43 12.00 4.69
N VAL A 588 -4.29 12.59 3.54
CA VAL A 588 -5.15 13.65 2.99
C VAL A 588 -6.56 13.19 2.70
N GLU A 589 -6.70 11.94 2.32
CA GLU A 589 -8.02 11.37 2.09
C GLU A 589 -8.86 11.30 3.36
N LEU A 590 -8.18 11.35 4.51
CA LEU A 590 -8.83 11.41 5.81
C LEU A 590 -9.19 12.83 6.23
N LYS A 591 -8.45 13.85 5.78
CA LYS A 591 -8.74 15.25 6.14
C LYS A 591 -10.06 15.77 5.57
N ASN A 592 -10.45 15.34 4.38
CA ASN A 592 -11.56 15.93 3.63
C ASN A 592 -12.65 14.93 3.24
N ASN A 593 -12.49 13.65 3.53
CA ASN A 593 -13.45 12.62 3.13
C ASN A 593 -14.31 12.19 4.32
N LYS A 594 -15.51 12.76 4.42
CA LYS A 594 -16.49 12.38 5.45
C LYS A 594 -16.90 10.90 5.36
N GLU A 595 -16.80 10.30 4.16
CA GLU A 595 -17.12 8.89 3.94
C GLU A 595 -16.00 7.97 4.44
N ALA A 596 -14.75 8.37 4.35
CA ALA A 596 -13.63 7.64 4.95
C ALA A 596 -13.59 7.82 6.50
N GLN A 597 -14.44 8.69 7.03
CA GLN A 597 -14.58 8.95 8.46
C GLN A 597 -15.66 8.10 9.12
N SER A 598 -16.53 7.49 8.36
CA SER A 598 -17.71 6.82 8.88
C SER A 598 -17.58 5.31 8.92
N VAL A 599 -16.95 4.78 9.92
CA VAL A 599 -17.43 3.52 10.48
C VAL A 599 -18.29 3.93 11.68
N GLY A 600 -19.58 3.88 11.50
CA GLY A 600 -20.71 4.01 12.43
C GLY A 600 -20.47 4.88 13.62
N ALA A 601 -20.02 5.96 13.87
CA ALA A 601 -20.05 6.83 15.04
C ALA A 601 -19.00 7.98 15.04
N ASP A 602 -18.46 8.34 13.91
CA ASP A 602 -17.49 9.45 13.81
C ASP A 602 -18.11 10.84 14.03
N ALA A 603 -19.41 10.88 14.23
CA ALA A 603 -20.12 12.07 14.67
C ALA A 603 -20.09 12.28 16.21
N VAL A 604 -19.33 11.47 16.94
CA VAL A 604 -19.23 11.59 18.40
C VAL A 604 -18.39 12.83 18.75
N PRO A 605 -18.96 13.80 19.48
CA PRO A 605 -18.22 15.00 19.87
C PRO A 605 -17.00 14.68 20.72
N THR A 606 -15.98 15.53 20.64
CA THR A 606 -14.84 15.53 21.58
C THR A 606 -15.29 15.94 22.99
N GLY A 607 -14.42 15.81 23.96
CA GLY A 607 -14.69 16.16 25.37
C GLY A 607 -14.73 14.93 26.26
N TRP A 608 -15.60 14.94 27.27
CA TRP A 608 -15.72 13.84 28.23
C TRP A 608 -16.61 12.69 27.73
N ARG A 609 -16.42 12.31 26.48
CA ARG A 609 -17.17 11.22 25.86
C ARG A 609 -16.25 10.06 25.52
N LEU A 610 -16.39 8.98 26.30
CA LEU A 610 -15.79 7.69 25.97
C LEU A 610 -16.70 6.98 24.97
N SER A 611 -16.13 6.49 23.87
CA SER A 611 -16.93 5.79 22.86
C SER A 611 -16.14 4.61 22.29
N VAL A 612 -16.69 3.43 22.49
CA VAL A 612 -16.07 2.14 22.17
C VAL A 612 -16.90 1.44 21.09
N VAL A 613 -16.26 1.14 19.99
CA VAL A 613 -16.80 0.31 18.90
C VAL A 613 -16.66 -1.16 19.28
N GLU A 614 -15.45 -1.55 19.70
CA GLU A 614 -15.16 -2.94 20.04
C GLU A 614 -14.05 -3.03 21.09
N ALA A 615 -14.15 -3.99 21.99
CA ALA A 615 -13.18 -4.27 23.04
C ALA A 615 -12.91 -5.77 23.14
N ASP A 616 -11.66 -6.17 22.89
CA ASP A 616 -11.18 -7.55 23.00
C ASP A 616 -10.26 -7.68 24.20
N ILE A 617 -10.69 -8.43 25.21
CA ILE A 617 -9.95 -8.66 26.46
C ILE A 617 -9.22 -10.00 26.34
N THR A 618 -7.92 -10.02 26.58
CA THR A 618 -7.12 -11.26 26.44
C THR A 618 -6.16 -11.50 27.61
N GLY A 619 -5.85 -12.76 27.78
CA GLY A 619 -4.87 -13.24 28.75
C GLY A 619 -3.42 -13.09 28.29
N PRO A 620 -2.47 -13.61 29.09
CA PRO A 620 -1.07 -13.71 28.71
C PRO A 620 -0.88 -14.47 27.38
N PRO A 621 0.25 -14.25 26.68
CA PRO A 621 0.64 -15.07 25.53
C PRO A 621 0.61 -16.56 25.88
N GLN A 622 0.21 -17.37 24.89
CA GLN A 622 0.21 -18.84 25.02
C GLN A 622 1.58 -19.43 24.71
#